data_0d3fa332aa998a78fb258684c28396bd
#
_entry.id   0d3fa332aa998a78fb258684c28396bd
#
_cell.length_a   1.000
_cell.length_b   1.000
_cell.length_c   1.000
_cell.angle_alpha   90.00
_cell.angle_beta   90.00
_cell.angle_gamma   90.00
#
_symmetry.space_group_name_H-M   'P 1'
#
loop_
_entity.id
_entity.type
_entity.pdbx_description
1 polymer ?
#
loop_
_entity_poly.entity_id
_entity_poly.type
_entity_poly.pdbx_seq_one_letter_code
_entity_poly.pdbx_strand_id
1 'polypeptide(L)'
;MRILKKIIINILAFFPTARGFTGRQAKLWVRKLYRDFTDKNGYSMGQKLWAYRHGFMPQQVDVFGITRDNYKDFISEREYIYLRPLNGKYSKWVNDRVTVRNIFKPFKKNLPDVYYQFSERDLGLHIIPLDADKAKTGREDVLELIRQKQIVILASAGGRKSVAIKAEGDMFVAGGTAFNDKEIFELIRAFSDVSLLREYVAPALDFSGSIEEYPDVLRIIAFNEEGDMPEIGSAYFKISNGNIEREQELSSRRVNRALEKDDANDDIIEDEYNSIAAYVDLEAGVY
;
A
#
# COMPACT_ATOMS: atom_id res chain seq x y z
N MET A 1 -24.59 -9.03 -12.94
CA MET A 1 -24.31 -7.99 -11.96
C MET A 1 -23.03 -7.17 -12.24
N ARG A 2 -21.85 -7.78 -12.51
CA ARG A 2 -20.59 -7.06 -12.81
C ARG A 2 -20.65 -6.12 -14.02
N ILE A 3 -21.32 -6.50 -15.11
CA ILE A 3 -21.44 -5.69 -16.34
C ILE A 3 -22.29 -4.44 -16.09
N LEU A 4 -23.43 -4.56 -15.43
CA LEU A 4 -24.30 -3.43 -15.09
C LEU A 4 -23.59 -2.40 -14.21
N LYS A 5 -22.82 -2.87 -13.21
CA LYS A 5 -21.98 -1.99 -12.37
C LYS A 5 -20.96 -1.19 -13.20
N LYS A 6 -20.28 -1.85 -14.17
CA LYS A 6 -19.33 -1.16 -15.07
C LYS A 6 -20.00 -0.08 -15.92
N ILE A 7 -21.20 -0.39 -16.45
CA ILE A 7 -21.97 0.58 -17.25
C ILE A 7 -22.36 1.80 -16.40
N ILE A 8 -22.92 1.58 -15.22
CA ILE A 8 -23.31 2.67 -14.31
C ILE A 8 -22.10 3.56 -13.96
N ILE A 9 -20.97 2.94 -13.60
CA ILE A 9 -19.75 3.69 -13.28
C ILE A 9 -19.26 4.52 -14.47
N ASN A 10 -19.31 3.99 -15.68
CA ASN A 10 -18.90 4.73 -16.89
C ASN A 10 -19.83 5.91 -17.19
N ILE A 11 -21.14 5.73 -17.05
CA ILE A 11 -22.12 6.82 -17.24
C ILE A 11 -21.92 7.91 -16.19
N LEU A 12 -21.82 7.54 -14.91
CA LEU A 12 -21.63 8.51 -13.84
C LEU A 12 -20.29 9.22 -13.89
N ALA A 13 -19.24 8.58 -14.42
CA ALA A 13 -17.92 9.19 -14.59
C ALA A 13 -17.90 10.33 -15.62
N PHE A 14 -18.93 10.42 -16.48
CA PHE A 14 -19.03 11.53 -17.42
C PHE A 14 -19.10 12.90 -16.72
N PHE A 15 -19.85 13.01 -15.62
CA PHE A 15 -20.01 14.28 -14.90
C PHE A 15 -18.71 14.84 -14.30
N PRO A 16 -17.89 14.08 -13.55
CA PRO A 16 -16.58 14.55 -13.12
C PRO A 16 -15.65 14.85 -14.31
N THR A 17 -15.68 14.06 -15.38
CA THR A 17 -14.85 14.29 -16.56
C THR A 17 -15.17 15.63 -17.21
N ALA A 18 -16.43 16.01 -17.30
CA ALA A 18 -16.86 17.32 -17.78
C ALA A 18 -16.37 18.49 -16.91
N ARG A 19 -15.91 18.21 -15.69
CA ARG A 19 -15.31 19.18 -14.74
C ARG A 19 -13.80 19.12 -14.68
N GLY A 20 -13.14 18.56 -15.69
CA GLY A 20 -11.68 18.52 -15.79
C GLY A 20 -10.98 17.31 -15.19
N PHE A 21 -11.74 16.32 -14.68
CA PHE A 21 -11.14 15.05 -14.23
C PHE A 21 -10.71 14.20 -15.43
N THR A 22 -9.57 13.55 -15.31
CA THR A 22 -9.25 12.49 -16.26
C THR A 22 -10.23 11.34 -16.12
N GLY A 23 -10.45 10.55 -17.18
CA GLY A 23 -11.37 9.40 -17.13
C GLY A 23 -11.03 8.40 -16.01
N ARG A 24 -9.74 8.25 -15.67
CA ARG A 24 -9.29 7.41 -14.55
C ARG A 24 -9.68 7.98 -13.19
N GLN A 25 -9.46 9.27 -12.97
CA GLN A 25 -9.86 9.97 -11.75
C GLN A 25 -11.38 9.96 -11.54
N ALA A 26 -12.13 10.27 -12.61
CA ALA A 26 -13.58 10.24 -12.58
C ALA A 26 -14.13 8.86 -12.19
N LYS A 27 -13.58 7.79 -12.78
CA LYS A 27 -13.96 6.42 -12.43
C LYS A 27 -13.59 6.06 -11.00
N LEU A 28 -12.44 6.52 -10.50
CA LEU A 28 -12.02 6.29 -9.13
C LEU A 28 -13.00 6.95 -8.15
N TRP A 29 -13.34 8.22 -8.37
CA TRP A 29 -14.32 8.95 -7.55
C TRP A 29 -15.68 8.25 -7.52
N VAL A 30 -16.22 7.92 -8.70
CA VAL A 30 -17.53 7.25 -8.80
C VAL A 30 -17.52 5.87 -8.15
N ARG A 31 -16.43 5.11 -8.25
CA ARG A 31 -16.29 3.82 -7.55
C ARG A 31 -16.33 3.98 -6.03
N LYS A 32 -15.63 5.00 -5.48
CA LYS A 32 -15.66 5.29 -4.05
C LYS A 32 -17.09 5.64 -3.60
N LEU A 33 -17.78 6.53 -4.32
CA LEU A 33 -19.17 6.87 -4.03
C LEU A 33 -20.10 5.65 -4.09
N TYR A 34 -19.99 4.84 -5.13
CA TYR A 34 -20.82 3.65 -5.29
C TYR A 34 -20.60 2.65 -4.16
N ARG A 35 -19.36 2.44 -3.76
CA ARG A 35 -19.01 1.52 -2.67
C ARG A 35 -19.59 2.01 -1.35
N ASP A 36 -19.34 3.26 -0.99
CA ASP A 36 -19.86 3.84 0.24
C ASP A 36 -21.39 3.89 0.28
N PHE A 37 -22.02 4.19 -0.85
CA PHE A 37 -23.47 4.20 -0.97
C PHE A 37 -24.09 2.81 -0.73
N THR A 38 -23.43 1.76 -1.21
CA THR A 38 -23.91 0.38 -1.06
C THR A 38 -23.50 -0.27 0.27
N ASP A 39 -22.57 0.36 0.99
CA ASP A 39 -22.07 -0.13 2.27
C ASP A 39 -23.01 0.29 3.40
N LYS A 40 -23.26 -0.65 4.33
CA LYS A 40 -24.06 -0.44 5.54
C LYS A 40 -23.19 0.13 6.67
N ASN A 41 -22.62 1.31 6.45
CA ASN A 41 -21.69 1.94 7.37
C ASN A 41 -22.34 2.81 8.47
N GLY A 42 -23.65 2.69 8.67
CA GLY A 42 -24.39 3.38 9.74
C GLY A 42 -24.76 4.84 9.47
N TYR A 43 -24.25 5.45 8.39
CA TYR A 43 -24.58 6.84 8.06
C TYR A 43 -25.94 6.97 7.39
N SER A 44 -26.72 7.98 7.82
CA SER A 44 -28.00 8.30 7.20
C SER A 44 -27.82 8.82 5.78
N MET A 45 -28.88 8.71 4.95
CA MET A 45 -28.87 9.24 3.58
C MET A 45 -28.60 10.74 3.54
N GLY A 46 -29.10 11.50 4.53
CA GLY A 46 -28.83 12.93 4.63
C GLY A 46 -27.34 13.24 4.84
N GLN A 47 -26.68 12.51 5.72
CA GLN A 47 -25.23 12.63 5.96
C GLN A 47 -24.43 12.26 4.70
N LYS A 48 -24.77 11.14 4.05
CA LYS A 48 -24.12 10.70 2.81
C LYS A 48 -24.26 11.76 1.71
N LEU A 49 -25.47 12.25 1.44
CA LEU A 49 -25.71 13.23 0.39
C LEU A 49 -25.00 14.55 0.67
N TRP A 50 -25.00 15.01 1.94
CA TRP A 50 -24.27 16.22 2.32
C TRP A 50 -22.76 16.06 2.07
N ALA A 51 -22.17 14.96 2.53
CA ALA A 51 -20.75 14.66 2.34
C ALA A 51 -20.40 14.62 0.84
N TYR A 52 -21.13 13.85 0.04
CA TYR A 52 -20.86 13.70 -1.40
C TYR A 52 -20.97 15.01 -2.17
N ARG A 53 -21.97 15.85 -1.81
CA ARG A 53 -22.14 17.19 -2.43
C ARG A 53 -20.89 18.05 -2.23
N HIS A 54 -20.26 17.97 -1.05
CA HIS A 54 -19.06 18.73 -0.71
C HIS A 54 -17.76 18.00 -1.08
N GLY A 55 -17.85 16.80 -1.63
CA GLY A 55 -16.70 16.03 -2.11
C GLY A 55 -16.03 15.14 -1.06
N PHE A 56 -16.64 14.99 0.11
CA PHE A 56 -16.16 14.14 1.20
C PHE A 56 -16.81 12.77 1.20
N MET A 57 -16.19 11.82 1.91
CA MET A 57 -16.83 10.60 2.35
C MET A 57 -17.45 10.82 3.74
N PRO A 58 -18.60 10.19 4.08
CA PRO A 58 -19.24 10.36 5.38
C PRO A 58 -18.30 10.07 6.56
N GLN A 59 -17.45 9.05 6.43
CA GLN A 59 -16.47 8.70 7.44
C GLN A 59 -15.44 9.81 7.67
N GLN A 60 -14.99 10.51 6.62
CA GLN A 60 -14.07 11.65 6.76
C GLN A 60 -14.72 12.78 7.52
N VAL A 61 -16.01 13.05 7.23
CA VAL A 61 -16.79 14.08 7.92
C VAL A 61 -16.82 13.82 9.42
N ASP A 62 -17.03 12.57 9.81
CA ASP A 62 -17.13 12.15 11.21
C ASP A 62 -15.74 12.21 11.89
N VAL A 63 -14.74 11.54 11.28
CA VAL A 63 -13.38 11.41 11.87
C VAL A 63 -12.69 12.77 12.03
N PHE A 64 -12.85 13.68 11.06
CA PHE A 64 -12.20 14.99 11.11
C PHE A 64 -13.08 16.10 11.70
N GLY A 65 -14.26 15.79 12.23
CA GLY A 65 -15.17 16.77 12.78
C GLY A 65 -15.57 17.84 11.76
N ILE A 66 -15.75 17.46 10.49
CA ILE A 66 -16.10 18.38 9.42
C ILE A 66 -17.56 18.81 9.57
N THR A 67 -17.78 20.11 9.60
CA THR A 67 -19.09 20.73 9.76
C THR A 67 -19.46 21.62 8.56
N ARG A 68 -20.65 22.21 8.60
CA ARG A 68 -21.07 23.20 7.60
C ARG A 68 -20.24 24.48 7.62
N ASP A 69 -19.60 24.77 8.75
CA ASP A 69 -18.89 26.02 8.96
C ASP A 69 -17.40 25.88 8.59
N ASN A 70 -16.82 24.68 8.79
CA ASN A 70 -15.38 24.46 8.58
C ASN A 70 -15.01 23.60 7.36
N TYR A 71 -15.98 23.06 6.58
CA TYR A 71 -15.68 22.13 5.48
C TYR A 71 -14.74 22.71 4.41
N LYS A 72 -14.65 24.03 4.31
CA LYS A 72 -13.77 24.72 3.36
C LYS A 72 -12.32 24.73 3.77
N ASP A 73 -12.04 24.44 5.04
CA ASP A 73 -10.69 24.40 5.59
C ASP A 73 -10.01 23.04 5.30
N PHE A 74 -10.77 22.09 4.73
CA PHE A 74 -10.31 20.75 4.43
C PHE A 74 -10.27 20.50 2.92
N ILE A 75 -9.23 19.81 2.47
CA ILE A 75 -9.20 19.25 1.11
C ILE A 75 -10.11 18.03 1.08
N SER A 76 -11.15 18.10 0.26
CA SER A 76 -12.09 16.99 0.11
C SER A 76 -11.44 15.81 -0.62
N GLU A 77 -11.99 14.60 -0.44
CA GLU A 77 -11.57 13.40 -1.17
C GLU A 77 -11.60 13.60 -2.69
N ARG A 78 -12.61 14.32 -3.18
CA ARG A 78 -12.74 14.66 -4.60
C ARG A 78 -11.60 15.55 -5.07
N GLU A 79 -11.26 16.58 -4.31
CA GLU A 79 -10.13 17.49 -4.60
C GLU A 79 -8.80 16.75 -4.50
N TYR A 80 -8.63 15.92 -3.49
CA TYR A 80 -7.44 15.08 -3.36
C TYR A 80 -7.23 14.17 -4.58
N ILE A 81 -8.29 13.52 -5.08
CA ILE A 81 -8.22 12.71 -6.31
C ILE A 81 -7.82 13.59 -7.51
N TYR A 82 -8.31 14.82 -7.58
CA TYR A 82 -7.95 15.78 -8.63
C TYR A 82 -6.49 16.20 -8.54
N LEU A 83 -6.00 16.52 -7.34
CA LEU A 83 -4.62 16.95 -7.09
C LEU A 83 -3.58 15.80 -7.17
N ARG A 84 -4.01 14.56 -6.96
CA ARG A 84 -3.11 13.39 -6.92
C ARG A 84 -2.11 13.27 -8.07
N PRO A 85 -2.40 13.69 -9.33
CA PRO A 85 -1.43 13.68 -10.41
C PRO A 85 -0.45 14.86 -10.43
N LEU A 86 -0.53 15.79 -9.47
CA LEU A 86 0.32 16.98 -9.46
C LEU A 86 1.80 16.63 -9.63
N ASN A 87 2.25 15.58 -8.93
CA ASN A 87 3.59 15.04 -9.05
C ASN A 87 3.69 13.82 -9.99
N GLY A 88 2.75 13.69 -10.93
CA GLY A 88 2.64 12.52 -11.81
C GLY A 88 3.89 12.21 -12.64
N LYS A 89 4.69 13.24 -12.98
CA LYS A 89 5.97 13.07 -13.67
C LYS A 89 6.97 12.23 -12.86
N TYR A 90 6.94 12.41 -11.54
CA TYR A 90 7.85 11.73 -10.59
C TYR A 90 7.24 10.47 -9.99
N SER A 91 5.96 10.19 -10.21
CA SER A 91 5.26 9.06 -9.60
C SER A 91 5.89 7.71 -9.94
N LYS A 92 6.47 7.56 -11.13
CA LYS A 92 7.20 6.34 -11.53
C LYS A 92 8.46 6.14 -10.69
N TRP A 93 9.14 7.22 -10.34
CA TRP A 93 10.37 7.15 -9.54
C TRP A 93 10.07 6.78 -8.09
N VAL A 94 9.00 7.34 -7.52
CA VAL A 94 8.62 7.10 -6.13
C VAL A 94 7.89 5.75 -5.95
N ASN A 95 7.11 5.34 -6.94
CA ASN A 95 6.33 4.11 -6.87
C ASN A 95 7.11 2.84 -7.23
N ASP A 96 8.28 2.97 -7.86
CA ASP A 96 9.16 1.84 -8.15
C ASP A 96 10.27 1.77 -7.09
N ARG A 97 10.21 0.75 -6.26
CA ARG A 97 11.15 0.54 -5.14
C ARG A 97 12.59 0.35 -5.59
N VAL A 98 12.83 -0.24 -6.77
CA VAL A 98 14.17 -0.38 -7.35
C VAL A 98 14.72 1.00 -7.71
N THR A 99 13.89 1.82 -8.35
CA THR A 99 14.25 3.20 -8.71
C THR A 99 14.49 4.05 -7.46
N VAL A 100 13.59 3.97 -6.47
CA VAL A 100 13.76 4.65 -5.17
C VAL A 100 15.09 4.27 -4.51
N ARG A 101 15.39 2.97 -4.42
CA ARG A 101 16.67 2.49 -3.88
C ARG A 101 17.88 3.10 -4.59
N ASN A 102 17.83 3.21 -5.92
CA ASN A 102 18.93 3.79 -6.69
C ASN A 102 19.05 5.31 -6.49
N ILE A 103 17.94 6.04 -6.46
CA ILE A 103 17.93 7.49 -6.20
C ILE A 103 18.46 7.79 -4.80
N PHE A 104 18.01 7.03 -3.80
CA PHE A 104 18.41 7.22 -2.40
C PHE A 104 19.66 6.44 -1.99
N LYS A 105 20.45 5.95 -2.95
CA LYS A 105 21.70 5.25 -2.67
C LYS A 105 22.64 5.99 -1.70
N PRO A 106 22.79 7.34 -1.75
CA PRO A 106 23.58 8.07 -0.76
C PRO A 106 23.07 7.94 0.68
N PHE A 107 21.80 7.64 0.84
CA PHE A 107 21.11 7.47 2.13
C PHE A 107 20.80 6.00 2.47
N LYS A 108 21.51 5.06 1.84
CA LYS A 108 21.26 3.62 1.98
C LYS A 108 21.15 3.16 3.44
N LYS A 109 21.97 3.72 4.33
CA LYS A 109 21.94 3.39 5.77
C LYS A 109 20.60 3.64 6.48
N ASN A 110 19.73 4.44 5.87
CA ASN A 110 18.41 4.81 6.39
C ASN A 110 17.27 4.04 5.69
N LEU A 111 17.60 3.11 4.80
CA LEU A 111 16.65 2.32 4.03
C LEU A 111 16.80 0.84 4.36
N PRO A 112 15.71 0.08 4.39
CA PRO A 112 15.79 -1.38 4.49
C PRO A 112 16.61 -1.97 3.34
N ASP A 113 17.38 -3.01 3.63
CA ASP A 113 18.09 -3.76 2.59
C ASP A 113 17.10 -4.41 1.63
N VAL A 114 17.44 -4.40 0.35
CA VAL A 114 16.74 -5.16 -0.69
C VAL A 114 17.70 -6.22 -1.19
N TYR A 115 17.54 -7.45 -0.70
CA TYR A 115 18.47 -8.53 -0.94
C TYR A 115 18.48 -8.98 -2.39
N TYR A 116 17.30 -9.31 -2.94
CA TYR A 116 17.14 -9.84 -4.28
C TYR A 116 16.00 -9.14 -5.03
N GLN A 117 16.19 -9.04 -6.34
CA GLN A 117 15.15 -8.77 -7.32
C GLN A 117 14.90 -10.02 -8.13
N PHE A 118 13.63 -10.34 -8.33
CA PHE A 118 13.19 -11.44 -9.19
C PHE A 118 12.42 -10.85 -10.37
N SER A 119 12.67 -11.40 -11.56
CA SER A 119 11.89 -11.07 -12.76
C SER A 119 11.74 -12.29 -13.62
N GLU A 120 10.53 -12.59 -14.06
CA GLU A 120 10.28 -13.64 -15.05
C GLU A 120 10.50 -13.08 -16.45
N ARG A 121 11.27 -13.80 -17.27
CA ARG A 121 11.52 -13.50 -18.68
C ARG A 121 11.43 -14.80 -19.47
N ASP A 122 11.50 -14.71 -20.79
CA ASP A 122 11.37 -15.86 -21.73
C ASP A 122 12.25 -17.06 -21.37
N LEU A 123 13.37 -16.84 -20.72
CA LEU A 123 14.33 -17.88 -20.29
C LEU A 123 14.13 -18.38 -18.83
N GLY A 124 13.06 -17.93 -18.15
CA GLY A 124 12.75 -18.30 -16.77
C GLY A 124 12.96 -17.19 -15.74
N LEU A 125 13.01 -17.57 -14.47
CA LEU A 125 13.17 -16.64 -13.35
C LEU A 125 14.64 -16.17 -13.23
N HIS A 126 14.83 -14.86 -13.39
CA HIS A 126 16.11 -14.19 -13.14
C HIS A 126 16.20 -13.76 -11.67
N ILE A 127 17.27 -14.14 -11.01
CA ILE A 127 17.59 -13.76 -9.63
C ILE A 127 18.74 -12.75 -9.68
N ILE A 128 18.48 -11.53 -9.26
CA ILE A 128 19.45 -10.44 -9.31
C ILE A 128 19.75 -10.00 -7.88
N PRO A 129 20.96 -10.26 -7.37
CA PRO A 129 21.36 -9.77 -6.06
C PRO A 129 21.54 -8.26 -6.09
N LEU A 130 20.96 -7.57 -5.13
CA LEU A 130 21.05 -6.11 -4.98
C LEU A 130 21.93 -5.73 -3.79
N ASP A 131 21.50 -6.08 -2.58
CA ASP A 131 22.26 -5.90 -1.34
C ASP A 131 22.78 -7.24 -0.78
N ALA A 132 22.40 -8.37 -1.39
CA ALA A 132 23.03 -9.67 -1.14
C ALA A 132 24.39 -9.79 -1.85
N ASP A 133 25.16 -10.80 -1.47
CA ASP A 133 26.41 -11.12 -2.14
C ASP A 133 26.17 -11.36 -3.64
N LYS A 134 26.88 -10.63 -4.47
CA LYS A 134 26.74 -10.70 -5.94
C LYS A 134 27.10 -12.06 -6.54
N ALA A 135 27.87 -12.86 -5.83
CA ALA A 135 28.18 -14.22 -6.22
C ALA A 135 27.04 -15.21 -5.97
N LYS A 136 26.10 -14.85 -5.09
CA LYS A 136 24.96 -15.67 -4.67
C LYS A 136 23.74 -15.38 -5.54
N THR A 137 23.59 -16.10 -6.63
CA THR A 137 22.51 -15.92 -7.62
C THR A 137 21.62 -17.15 -7.78
N GLY A 138 21.92 -18.20 -7.02
CA GLY A 138 21.18 -19.45 -7.07
C GLY A 138 19.91 -19.44 -6.25
N ARG A 139 19.05 -20.40 -6.53
CA ARG A 139 17.84 -20.66 -5.76
C ARG A 139 18.17 -20.99 -4.30
N GLU A 140 19.17 -21.85 -4.09
CA GLU A 140 19.61 -22.28 -2.77
C GLU A 140 20.14 -21.09 -1.94
N ASP A 141 20.82 -20.15 -2.58
CA ASP A 141 21.31 -18.94 -1.91
C ASP A 141 20.20 -18.07 -1.36
N VAL A 142 19.07 -17.97 -2.11
CA VAL A 142 17.88 -17.24 -1.68
C VAL A 142 17.24 -17.91 -0.47
N LEU A 143 17.08 -19.24 -0.52
CA LEU A 143 16.48 -20.01 0.57
C LEU A 143 17.35 -19.95 1.83
N GLU A 144 18.67 -20.06 1.67
CA GLU A 144 19.63 -19.92 2.77
C GLU A 144 19.51 -18.53 3.42
N LEU A 145 19.41 -17.47 2.60
CA LEU A 145 19.24 -16.11 3.11
C LEU A 145 17.93 -15.98 3.92
N ILE A 146 16.81 -16.54 3.44
CA ILE A 146 15.55 -16.49 4.18
C ILE A 146 15.69 -17.21 5.53
N ARG A 147 16.33 -18.39 5.54
CA ARG A 147 16.60 -19.12 6.78
C ARG A 147 17.51 -18.34 7.72
N GLN A 148 18.53 -17.68 7.20
CA GLN A 148 19.45 -16.86 8.00
C GLN A 148 18.76 -15.65 8.62
N LYS A 149 17.89 -14.98 7.85
CA LYS A 149 17.17 -13.76 8.29
C LYS A 149 15.93 -14.06 9.13
N GLN A 150 15.45 -15.30 9.12
CA GLN A 150 14.24 -15.80 9.80
C GLN A 150 12.95 -15.18 9.26
N ILE A 151 12.93 -13.88 9.01
CA ILE A 151 11.79 -13.15 8.43
C ILE A 151 12.30 -12.21 7.35
N VAL A 152 11.63 -12.26 6.19
CA VAL A 152 11.86 -11.35 5.08
C VAL A 152 10.53 -10.92 4.48
N ILE A 153 10.52 -9.82 3.73
CA ILE A 153 9.31 -9.35 3.03
C ILE A 153 9.47 -9.58 1.53
N LEU A 154 8.58 -10.36 0.96
CA LEU A 154 8.38 -10.45 -0.48
C LEU A 154 7.42 -9.33 -0.90
N ALA A 155 7.84 -8.46 -1.82
CA ALA A 155 7.06 -7.31 -2.25
C ALA A 155 7.11 -7.14 -3.77
N SER A 156 6.04 -6.62 -4.37
CA SER A 156 6.09 -6.17 -5.77
C SER A 156 6.97 -4.91 -5.90
N ALA A 157 7.69 -4.75 -7.00
CA ALA A 157 8.50 -3.56 -7.26
C ALA A 157 7.66 -2.27 -7.23
N GLY A 158 6.41 -2.32 -7.69
CA GLY A 158 5.45 -1.21 -7.62
C GLY A 158 4.87 -0.95 -6.23
N GLY A 159 5.30 -1.67 -5.21
CA GLY A 159 4.95 -1.43 -3.80
C GLY A 159 3.50 -1.71 -3.40
N ARG A 160 2.69 -2.30 -4.28
CA ARG A 160 1.25 -2.51 -4.04
C ARG A 160 0.93 -3.79 -3.28
N LYS A 161 1.79 -4.79 -3.37
CA LYS A 161 1.61 -6.11 -2.73
C LYS A 161 2.85 -6.42 -1.90
N SER A 162 2.66 -6.97 -0.72
CA SER A 162 3.74 -7.53 0.09
C SER A 162 3.21 -8.67 0.94
N VAL A 163 4.07 -9.60 1.29
CA VAL A 163 3.82 -10.69 2.21
C VAL A 163 5.09 -10.99 2.99
N ALA A 164 4.96 -11.25 4.29
CA ALA A 164 6.07 -11.75 5.09
C ALA A 164 6.29 -13.23 4.81
N ILE A 165 7.55 -13.63 4.68
CA ILE A 165 7.98 -15.02 4.61
C ILE A 165 8.80 -15.29 5.86
N LYS A 166 8.36 -16.24 6.68
CA LYS A 166 9.06 -16.70 7.89
C LYS A 166 9.67 -18.08 7.64
N ALA A 167 10.87 -18.29 8.14
CA ALA A 167 11.47 -19.62 8.21
C ALA A 167 11.05 -20.29 9.52
N GLU A 168 10.41 -21.45 9.45
CA GLU A 168 9.98 -22.25 10.59
C GLU A 168 10.49 -23.71 10.42
N GLY A 169 11.64 -24.00 11.02
CA GLY A 169 12.32 -25.28 10.82
C GLY A 169 12.72 -25.47 9.34
N ASP A 170 12.27 -26.56 8.73
CA ASP A 170 12.52 -26.89 7.34
C ASP A 170 11.49 -26.27 6.36
N MET A 171 10.50 -25.56 6.88
CA MET A 171 9.41 -24.97 6.09
C MET A 171 9.50 -23.45 6.09
N PHE A 172 8.74 -22.85 5.17
CA PHE A 172 8.52 -21.41 5.12
C PHE A 172 7.03 -21.13 5.29
N VAL A 173 6.69 -20.10 6.04
CA VAL A 173 5.30 -19.69 6.23
C VAL A 173 5.07 -18.32 5.60
N ALA A 174 4.06 -18.21 4.75
CA ALA A 174 3.65 -16.97 4.13
C ALA A 174 2.11 -16.91 4.08
N GLY A 175 1.51 -15.80 4.57
CA GLY A 175 0.07 -15.64 4.60
C GLY A 175 -0.66 -16.77 5.36
N GLY A 176 -0.05 -17.33 6.39
CA GLY A 176 -0.61 -18.44 7.19
C GLY A 176 -0.52 -19.83 6.53
N THR A 177 0.10 -19.94 5.34
CA THR A 177 0.30 -21.21 4.63
C THR A 177 1.76 -21.63 4.72
N ALA A 178 2.01 -22.92 5.01
CA ALA A 178 3.34 -23.50 5.04
C ALA A 178 3.74 -23.99 3.64
N PHE A 179 5.00 -23.77 3.28
CA PHE A 179 5.60 -24.09 1.99
C PHE A 179 6.94 -24.81 2.19
N ASN A 180 7.20 -25.80 1.37
CA ASN A 180 8.54 -26.36 1.23
C ASN A 180 9.41 -25.51 0.30
N ASP A 181 10.68 -25.85 0.15
CA ASP A 181 11.67 -25.15 -0.68
C ASP A 181 11.21 -24.91 -2.14
N LYS A 182 10.52 -25.88 -2.71
CA LYS A 182 10.03 -25.77 -4.08
C LYS A 182 8.82 -24.84 -4.16
N GLU A 183 7.88 -25.01 -3.26
CA GLU A 183 6.62 -24.28 -3.24
C GLU A 183 6.82 -22.80 -2.92
N ILE A 184 7.69 -22.47 -1.95
CA ILE A 184 7.98 -21.06 -1.64
C ILE A 184 8.63 -20.36 -2.85
N PHE A 185 9.41 -21.07 -3.63
CA PHE A 185 10.03 -20.51 -4.83
C PHE A 185 9.01 -20.29 -5.94
N GLU A 186 8.00 -21.15 -6.08
CA GLU A 186 6.88 -20.93 -7.00
C GLU A 186 6.04 -19.73 -6.56
N LEU A 187 5.84 -19.52 -5.25
CA LEU A 187 5.19 -18.30 -4.72
C LEU A 187 6.00 -17.06 -5.11
N ILE A 188 7.32 -17.05 -4.89
CA ILE A 188 8.19 -15.92 -5.25
C ILE A 188 8.07 -15.60 -6.74
N ARG A 189 8.05 -16.62 -7.59
CA ARG A 189 7.91 -16.51 -9.04
C ARG A 189 6.55 -15.93 -9.46
N ALA A 190 5.48 -16.41 -8.83
CA ALA A 190 4.11 -16.05 -9.18
C ALA A 190 3.65 -14.72 -8.57
N PHE A 191 4.40 -14.16 -7.62
CA PHE A 191 3.94 -13.03 -6.81
C PHE A 191 3.73 -11.75 -7.62
N SER A 192 4.62 -11.44 -8.55
CA SER A 192 4.56 -10.26 -9.42
C SER A 192 5.56 -10.41 -10.57
N ASP A 193 5.35 -9.71 -11.69
CA ASP A 193 6.29 -9.66 -12.83
C ASP A 193 7.71 -9.25 -12.38
N VAL A 194 7.78 -8.33 -11.42
CA VAL A 194 9.03 -7.96 -10.74
C VAL A 194 8.78 -7.95 -9.24
N SER A 195 9.41 -8.89 -8.55
CA SER A 195 9.33 -9.02 -7.09
C SER A 195 10.66 -8.68 -6.43
N LEU A 196 10.60 -8.24 -5.18
CA LEU A 196 11.75 -7.90 -4.36
C LEU A 196 11.70 -8.69 -3.06
N LEU A 197 12.81 -9.28 -2.67
CA LEU A 197 13.00 -9.83 -1.33
C LEU A 197 13.77 -8.81 -0.51
N ARG A 198 13.16 -8.28 0.52
CA ARG A 198 13.71 -7.21 1.33
C ARG A 198 13.75 -7.54 2.80
N GLU A 199 14.54 -6.79 3.51
CA GLU A 199 14.61 -6.81 4.95
C GLU A 199 13.22 -6.60 5.59
N TYR A 200 12.96 -7.39 6.62
CA TYR A 200 11.92 -7.11 7.58
C TYR A 200 12.44 -6.12 8.62
N VAL A 201 11.80 -4.99 8.73
CA VAL A 201 12.12 -3.99 9.75
C VAL A 201 11.13 -4.15 10.89
N ALA A 202 11.61 -4.68 12.01
CA ALA A 202 10.80 -4.77 13.21
C ALA A 202 10.41 -3.37 13.69
N PRO A 203 9.16 -3.13 14.10
CA PRO A 203 8.76 -1.85 14.64
C PRO A 203 9.53 -1.56 15.95
N ALA A 204 10.05 -0.35 16.07
CA ALA A 204 10.76 0.07 17.29
C ALA A 204 9.81 0.18 18.50
N LEU A 205 8.55 0.50 18.24
CA LEU A 205 7.47 0.57 19.22
C LEU A 205 6.29 -0.22 18.64
N ASP A 206 5.73 -1.10 19.42
CA ASP A 206 4.54 -1.87 19.08
C ASP A 206 3.39 -1.37 19.95
N PHE A 207 2.60 -0.45 19.40
CA PHE A 207 1.44 0.12 20.09
C PHE A 207 0.19 -0.76 20.00
N SER A 208 0.14 -1.67 19.03
CA SER A 208 -1.10 -2.37 18.70
C SER A 208 -0.97 -3.89 18.71
N GLY A 209 0.22 -4.46 19.05
CA GLY A 209 0.50 -5.86 18.74
C GLY A 209 0.56 -6.07 17.23
N SER A 210 1.24 -5.14 16.54
CA SER A 210 1.22 -5.05 15.08
C SER A 210 1.69 -6.34 14.43
N ILE A 211 1.07 -6.65 13.30
CA ILE A 211 1.44 -7.77 12.47
C ILE A 211 2.67 -7.39 11.67
N GLU A 212 3.57 -8.33 11.49
CA GLU A 212 4.86 -8.17 10.83
C GLU A 212 4.77 -7.53 9.44
N GLU A 213 3.66 -7.70 8.73
CA GLU A 213 3.44 -7.13 7.40
C GLU A 213 3.02 -5.66 7.43
N TYR A 214 2.47 -5.20 8.54
CA TYR A 214 1.87 -3.88 8.72
C TYR A 214 2.36 -3.22 10.02
N PRO A 215 3.66 -2.86 10.08
CA PRO A 215 4.18 -2.20 11.26
C PRO A 215 3.52 -0.83 11.46
N ASP A 216 3.40 -0.42 12.70
CA ASP A 216 3.06 0.95 13.03
C ASP A 216 4.13 1.89 12.46
N VAL A 217 3.70 2.94 11.79
CA VAL A 217 4.62 3.86 11.10
C VAL A 217 4.32 5.31 11.42
N LEU A 218 5.38 6.08 11.67
CA LEU A 218 5.30 7.52 11.70
C LEU A 218 5.39 8.05 10.25
N ARG A 219 4.38 8.77 9.83
CA ARG A 219 4.40 9.51 8.56
C ARG A 219 4.70 10.96 8.81
N ILE A 220 5.70 11.47 8.10
CA ILE A 220 6.09 12.87 8.11
C ILE A 220 5.80 13.43 6.72
N ILE A 221 5.04 14.51 6.66
CA ILE A 221 4.76 15.24 5.43
C ILE A 221 5.65 16.48 5.45
N ALA A 222 6.57 16.56 4.49
CA ALA A 222 7.45 17.69 4.31
C ALA A 222 7.08 18.43 3.01
N PHE A 223 7.14 19.75 3.06
CA PHE A 223 7.00 20.64 1.92
C PHE A 223 8.36 21.27 1.60
N ASN A 224 8.62 21.46 0.33
CA ASN A 224 9.79 22.16 -0.17
C ASN A 224 9.35 23.10 -1.31
N GLU A 225 8.82 24.25 -0.92
CA GLU A 225 8.23 25.19 -1.87
C GLU A 225 9.31 25.92 -2.70
N GLU A 226 10.41 26.28 -2.07
CA GLU A 226 11.49 27.07 -2.69
C GLU A 226 12.66 26.20 -3.17
N GLY A 227 12.68 24.91 -2.85
CA GLY A 227 13.71 23.97 -3.33
C GLY A 227 14.96 23.86 -2.47
N ASP A 228 15.11 24.69 -1.44
CA ASP A 228 16.33 24.77 -0.63
C ASP A 228 16.25 23.93 0.66
N MET A 229 15.25 24.18 1.49
CA MET A 229 15.09 23.49 2.79
C MET A 229 13.66 22.96 2.92
N PRO A 230 13.49 21.65 3.14
CA PRO A 230 12.18 21.10 3.40
C PRO A 230 11.69 21.47 4.79
N GLU A 231 10.45 21.88 4.89
CA GLU A 231 9.75 22.14 6.16
C GLU A 231 8.79 21.01 6.48
N ILE A 232 8.69 20.63 7.75
CA ILE A 232 7.73 19.63 8.19
C ILE A 232 6.37 20.31 8.34
N GLY A 233 5.41 19.94 7.48
CA GLY A 233 4.07 20.49 7.55
C GLY A 233 3.16 19.71 8.50
N SER A 234 3.34 18.40 8.59
CA SER A 234 2.59 17.56 9.56
C SER A 234 3.27 16.23 9.79
N ALA A 235 2.97 15.61 10.91
CA ALA A 235 3.34 14.24 11.21
C ALA A 235 2.15 13.50 11.84
N TYR A 236 2.03 12.19 11.58
CA TYR A 236 1.02 11.35 12.21
C TYR A 236 1.49 9.91 12.29
N PHE A 237 1.06 9.24 13.34
CA PHE A 237 1.21 7.79 13.45
C PHE A 237 0.09 7.10 12.67
N LYS A 238 0.47 6.14 11.86
CA LYS A 238 -0.44 5.16 11.29
C LYS A 238 -0.29 3.89 12.11
N ILE A 239 -1.30 3.59 12.93
CA ILE A 239 -1.33 2.46 13.85
C ILE A 239 -2.22 1.39 13.24
N SER A 240 -1.77 0.12 13.26
CA SER A 240 -2.61 -1.02 12.90
C SER A 240 -3.82 -1.08 13.84
N ASN A 241 -4.99 -1.44 13.32
CA ASN A 241 -6.19 -1.55 14.16
C ASN A 241 -6.26 -2.86 14.98
N GLY A 242 -5.18 -3.67 14.94
CA GLY A 242 -5.08 -4.91 15.68
C GLY A 242 -6.02 -6.04 15.22
N ASN A 243 -6.68 -5.87 14.07
CA ASN A 243 -7.55 -6.93 13.52
C ASN A 243 -6.70 -7.99 12.81
N ILE A 244 -6.07 -8.84 13.62
CA ILE A 244 -5.15 -9.91 13.21
C ILE A 244 -5.83 -10.86 12.22
N GLU A 245 -7.08 -11.26 12.47
CA GLU A 245 -7.81 -12.21 11.62
C GLU A 245 -8.00 -11.65 10.20
N ARG A 246 -8.38 -10.37 10.08
CA ARG A 246 -8.59 -9.74 8.78
C ARG A 246 -7.30 -9.57 8.00
N GLU A 247 -6.22 -9.22 8.67
CA GLU A 247 -4.93 -9.06 8.00
C GLU A 247 -4.33 -10.39 7.57
N GLN A 248 -4.49 -11.45 8.39
CA GLN A 248 -4.14 -12.82 8.01
C GLN A 248 -4.97 -13.29 6.81
N GLU A 249 -6.28 -12.97 6.77
CA GLU A 249 -7.14 -13.26 5.63
C GLU A 249 -6.65 -12.53 4.36
N LEU A 250 -6.27 -11.26 4.47
CA LEU A 250 -5.74 -10.48 3.34
C LEU A 250 -4.42 -11.04 2.83
N SER A 251 -3.51 -11.42 3.73
CA SER A 251 -2.24 -12.05 3.38
C SER A 251 -2.45 -13.40 2.70
N SER A 252 -3.32 -14.24 3.24
CA SER A 252 -3.70 -15.52 2.62
C SER A 252 -4.31 -15.32 1.24
N ARG A 253 -5.18 -14.34 1.07
CA ARG A 253 -5.76 -14.01 -0.25
C ARG A 253 -4.69 -13.55 -1.24
N ARG A 254 -3.67 -12.79 -0.81
CA ARG A 254 -2.55 -12.36 -1.69
C ARG A 254 -1.73 -13.55 -2.16
N VAL A 255 -1.42 -14.48 -1.24
CA VAL A 255 -0.70 -15.72 -1.55
C VAL A 255 -1.49 -16.57 -2.55
N ASN A 256 -2.77 -16.83 -2.26
CA ASN A 256 -3.62 -17.64 -3.12
C ASN A 256 -3.79 -17.03 -4.53
N ARG A 257 -4.02 -15.71 -4.62
CA ARG A 257 -4.10 -15.01 -5.92
C ARG A 257 -2.80 -15.09 -6.71
N ALA A 258 -1.65 -15.01 -6.04
CA ALA A 258 -0.35 -15.15 -6.70
C ALA A 258 -0.21 -16.55 -7.31
N LEU A 259 -0.57 -17.59 -6.57
CA LEU A 259 -0.49 -18.98 -7.03
C LEU A 259 -1.52 -19.31 -8.14
N GLU A 260 -2.72 -18.72 -8.09
CA GLU A 260 -3.78 -18.90 -9.07
C GLU A 260 -3.57 -18.08 -10.35
N LYS A 261 -2.55 -17.22 -10.39
CA LYS A 261 -2.29 -16.27 -11.49
C LYS A 261 -3.53 -15.43 -11.85
N ASP A 262 -4.35 -15.11 -10.87
CA ASP A 262 -5.52 -14.26 -11.06
C ASP A 262 -5.12 -12.80 -11.16
N ASP A 263 -5.00 -12.30 -12.39
CA ASP A 263 -4.70 -10.90 -12.74
C ASP A 263 -5.87 -9.95 -12.48
N ALA A 264 -6.87 -10.36 -11.71
CA ALA A 264 -7.96 -9.48 -11.34
C ALA A 264 -7.39 -8.23 -10.66
N ASN A 265 -7.28 -7.18 -11.47
CA ASN A 265 -6.76 -5.86 -11.13
C ASN A 265 -7.77 -5.12 -10.23
N ASP A 266 -8.07 -5.73 -9.08
CA ASP A 266 -8.72 -5.03 -7.99
C ASP A 266 -7.65 -4.15 -7.37
N ASP A 267 -7.62 -2.90 -7.84
CA ASP A 267 -6.91 -1.81 -7.17
C ASP A 267 -7.33 -1.84 -5.71
N ILE A 268 -6.47 -2.42 -4.89
CA ILE A 268 -6.70 -2.69 -3.49
C ILE A 268 -6.70 -1.33 -2.78
N ILE A 269 -7.89 -0.79 -2.61
CA ILE A 269 -8.20 0.29 -1.68
C ILE A 269 -8.36 -0.31 -0.26
N GLU A 270 -7.98 -1.58 -0.07
CA GLU A 270 -8.19 -2.31 1.18
C GLU A 270 -7.29 -1.84 2.32
N ASP A 271 -6.12 -1.26 2.00
CA ASP A 271 -5.14 -0.85 3.03
C ASP A 271 -5.53 0.43 3.79
N GLU A 272 -6.43 1.26 3.26
CA GLU A 272 -6.80 2.53 3.91
C GLU A 272 -7.71 2.36 5.14
N TYR A 273 -8.40 1.23 5.28
CA TYR A 273 -9.38 1.04 6.35
C TYR A 273 -8.89 0.23 7.56
N ASN A 274 -7.68 -0.31 7.52
CA ASN A 274 -7.14 -1.15 8.58
C ASN A 274 -6.20 -0.41 9.54
N SER A 275 -6.16 0.91 9.47
CA SER A 275 -5.28 1.70 10.34
C SER A 275 -6.00 2.90 10.92
N ILE A 276 -5.68 3.19 12.15
CA ILE A 276 -6.08 4.41 12.85
C ILE A 276 -4.93 5.40 12.71
N ALA A 277 -5.23 6.65 12.31
CA ALA A 277 -4.25 7.71 12.32
C ALA A 277 -4.37 8.49 13.62
N ALA A 278 -3.27 8.56 14.37
CA ALA A 278 -3.12 9.46 15.51
C ALA A 278 -2.23 10.62 15.09
N TYR A 279 -2.72 11.84 15.24
CA TYR A 279 -1.94 13.03 14.92
C TYR A 279 -0.89 13.28 15.99
N VAL A 280 0.27 13.78 15.56
CA VAL A 280 1.34 14.22 16.43
C VAL A 280 1.35 15.73 16.40
N ASP A 281 1.13 16.36 17.54
CA ASP A 281 1.42 17.78 17.71
C ASP A 281 2.92 17.95 17.85
N LEU A 282 3.52 18.61 16.86
CA LEU A 282 4.98 18.79 16.80
C LEU A 282 5.51 19.75 17.86
N GLU A 283 4.65 20.61 18.44
CA GLU A 283 5.02 21.56 19.50
C GLU A 283 4.80 20.98 20.90
N ALA A 284 3.74 20.21 21.09
CA ALA A 284 3.30 19.70 22.40
C ALA A 284 3.63 18.21 22.64
N GLY A 285 4.12 17.49 21.64
CA GLY A 285 4.35 16.05 21.73
C GLY A 285 3.15 15.21 21.26
N VAL A 286 3.21 13.90 21.53
CA VAL A 286 2.18 12.96 21.09
C VAL A 286 0.96 13.04 22.02
N TYR A 287 -0.22 13.19 21.47
CA TYR A 287 -1.49 13.03 22.15
C TYR A 287 -2.12 11.69 21.85
#